data_a8e61b69696d3628aaafd8cdeaea5873
#
_entry.id   a8e61b69696d3628aaafd8cdeaea5873
#
_cell.length_a   1.000
_cell.length_b   1.000
_cell.length_c   1.000
_cell.angle_alpha   90.00
_cell.angle_beta   90.00
_cell.angle_gamma   90.00
#
_symmetry.space_group_name_H-M   'P 1'
#
loop_
_entity.id
_entity.type
_entity.pdbx_description
1 polymer ?
#
loop_
_entity_poly.entity_id
_entity_poly.type
_entity_poly.pdbx_seq_one_letter_code
_entity_poly.pdbx_strand_id
1 'polypeptide(L)'
;MPHASWVNIARMAIDPYGADGRTTLEVDRTSAPRAGMHPREVLWLLGRLFRPSRSIDVVTTTARFDAAPDDVWQRMMFYEEVPHRPSLLLRTFLPAPVRTQGGSKKVGTFVECTYSRGGLTKRITVLERPRLVRFEVLEQNLGIERCMTTVEGSYEFRADGLATEVALTTQYHGHLRPRWLWQPLERLLAHRLHRHILDGMGAVPGR
;
A
#
# COMPACT_ATOMS: atom_id res chain seq x y z
N MET A 1 6.79 -10.30 -38.25
CA MET A 1 5.47 -10.52 -38.88
C MET A 1 4.42 -10.57 -37.81
N PRO A 2 3.17 -10.07 -38.05
CA PRO A 2 2.92 -8.63 -38.01
C PRO A 2 1.95 -8.21 -36.87
N HIS A 3 2.00 -6.93 -36.65
CA HIS A 3 1.03 -6.02 -36.04
C HIS A 3 -0.47 -6.32 -36.22
N ALA A 4 -1.27 -6.02 -35.23
CA ALA A 4 -2.63 -5.54 -35.44
C ALA A 4 -2.98 -4.48 -34.38
N SER A 5 -2.96 -3.25 -34.83
CA SER A 5 -3.49 -2.02 -34.26
C SER A 5 -5.01 -2.01 -34.41
N TRP A 6 -5.75 -1.69 -33.36
CA TRP A 6 -7.17 -1.31 -33.46
C TRP A 6 -7.40 0.04 -32.76
N VAL A 7 -7.30 1.07 -33.59
CA VAL A 7 -7.87 2.39 -33.33
C VAL A 7 -9.30 2.37 -33.86
N ASN A 8 -10.29 2.60 -33.00
CA ASN A 8 -11.65 2.87 -33.44
C ASN A 8 -12.08 4.26 -32.97
N ILE A 9 -12.15 5.14 -33.97
CA ILE A 9 -12.63 6.51 -33.89
C ILE A 9 -14.15 6.46 -33.97
N ALA A 10 -14.83 6.88 -32.88
CA ALA A 10 -16.27 7.16 -32.93
C ALA A 10 -16.49 8.53 -33.54
N ARG A 11 -17.08 8.56 -34.73
CA ARG A 11 -17.59 9.75 -35.41
C ARG A 11 -18.86 10.25 -34.71
N MET A 12 -18.82 11.48 -34.22
CA MET A 12 -20.00 12.27 -33.89
C MET A 12 -20.67 12.75 -35.18
N ALA A 13 -21.90 12.37 -35.43
CA ALA A 13 -22.78 13.00 -36.38
C ALA A 13 -23.63 14.06 -35.64
N ILE A 14 -23.47 15.31 -36.03
CA ILE A 14 -24.31 16.42 -35.62
C ILE A 14 -25.34 16.59 -36.73
N ASP A 15 -26.61 16.49 -36.38
CA ASP A 15 -27.71 16.81 -37.31
C ASP A 15 -28.31 18.16 -36.87
N PRO A 16 -28.26 19.21 -37.71
CA PRO A 16 -28.94 20.48 -37.45
C PRO A 16 -30.14 20.60 -38.41
N TYR A 17 -31.29 20.77 -37.85
CA TYR A 17 -32.52 21.28 -38.44
C TYR A 17 -33.76 20.41 -38.24
N GLY A 18 -34.71 20.96 -37.50
CA GLY A 18 -36.07 20.45 -37.43
C GLY A 18 -36.89 21.22 -36.41
N ALA A 19 -37.31 22.43 -36.82
CA ALA A 19 -38.37 23.18 -36.12
C ALA A 19 -39.71 22.48 -36.37
N ASP A 20 -40.47 22.14 -35.32
CA ASP A 20 -41.88 22.52 -35.25
C ASP A 20 -42.41 22.40 -33.82
N GLY A 21 -42.98 23.46 -33.35
CA GLY A 21 -43.59 23.57 -32.04
C GLY A 21 -45.01 23.06 -32.05
N ARG A 22 -45.36 22.23 -31.08
CA ARG A 22 -46.71 22.15 -30.48
C ARG A 22 -46.62 21.53 -29.08
N THR A 23 -46.82 22.39 -28.10
CA THR A 23 -47.03 22.03 -26.70
C THR A 23 -48.43 21.46 -26.52
N THR A 24 -48.52 20.25 -26.09
CA THR A 24 -49.72 19.70 -25.44
C THR A 24 -49.29 19.02 -24.15
N LEU A 25 -49.56 19.71 -23.05
CA LEU A 25 -49.43 19.14 -21.70
C LEU A 25 -50.62 18.24 -21.44
N GLU A 26 -50.40 16.92 -21.59
CA GLU A 26 -51.35 15.94 -21.08
C GLU A 26 -50.77 15.41 -19.75
N VAL A 27 -51.43 15.86 -18.66
CA VAL A 27 -51.11 15.39 -17.29
C VAL A 27 -51.83 14.07 -17.08
N ASP A 28 -51.14 12.98 -17.30
CA ASP A 28 -51.63 11.65 -16.86
C ASP A 28 -51.31 11.48 -15.37
N ARG A 29 -52.35 11.55 -14.56
CA ARG A 29 -52.38 11.28 -13.13
C ARG A 29 -52.72 9.80 -12.93
N THR A 30 -51.77 8.91 -13.08
CA THR A 30 -51.83 7.58 -12.42
C THR A 30 -50.51 6.84 -12.57
N SER A 31 -49.59 7.09 -11.65
CA SER A 31 -48.58 6.09 -11.33
C SER A 31 -48.03 6.34 -9.93
N ALA A 32 -48.47 5.50 -9.02
CA ALA A 32 -47.90 5.33 -7.71
C ALA A 32 -46.38 5.05 -7.81
N PRO A 33 -45.52 5.57 -6.89
CA PRO A 33 -44.10 5.31 -6.95
C PRO A 33 -43.86 3.83 -6.65
N ARG A 34 -43.47 3.06 -7.68
CA ARG A 34 -42.87 1.74 -7.48
C ARG A 34 -41.54 1.94 -6.77
N ALA A 35 -41.49 1.58 -5.49
CA ALA A 35 -40.27 1.43 -4.71
C ALA A 35 -39.49 0.22 -5.23
N GLY A 36 -38.68 0.45 -6.27
CA GLY A 36 -37.76 -0.50 -6.83
C GLY A 36 -36.58 0.30 -7.39
N MET A 37 -35.47 0.31 -6.66
CA MET A 37 -34.24 0.93 -7.13
C MET A 37 -33.80 0.28 -8.44
N HIS A 38 -33.67 1.06 -9.51
CA HIS A 38 -33.35 0.54 -10.84
C HIS A 38 -31.97 -0.17 -10.78
N PRO A 39 -31.78 -1.33 -11.43
CA PRO A 39 -30.50 -2.03 -11.43
C PRO A 39 -29.30 -1.16 -11.84
N ARG A 40 -29.54 -0.16 -12.68
CA ARG A 40 -28.50 0.81 -13.11
C ARG A 40 -28.06 1.75 -11.99
N GLU A 41 -28.96 2.11 -11.06
CA GLU A 41 -28.63 2.95 -9.90
C GLU A 41 -27.84 2.14 -8.87
N VAL A 42 -28.17 0.89 -8.69
CA VAL A 42 -27.38 -0.04 -7.83
C VAL A 42 -25.98 -0.22 -8.40
N LEU A 43 -25.84 -0.41 -9.71
CA LEU A 43 -24.52 -0.50 -10.36
C LEU A 43 -23.72 0.81 -10.24
N TRP A 44 -24.37 1.96 -10.32
CA TRP A 44 -23.72 3.26 -10.18
C TRP A 44 -23.26 3.52 -8.74
N LEU A 45 -24.08 3.16 -7.74
CA LEU A 45 -23.73 3.19 -6.32
C LEU A 45 -22.58 2.22 -6.00
N LEU A 46 -22.59 1.00 -6.55
CA LEU A 46 -21.49 0.05 -6.42
C LEU A 46 -20.21 0.58 -7.08
N GLY A 47 -20.30 1.19 -8.27
CA GLY A 47 -19.17 1.83 -8.94
C GLY A 47 -18.53 2.97 -8.12
N ARG A 48 -19.33 3.68 -7.31
CA ARG A 48 -18.85 4.72 -6.40
C ARG A 48 -18.10 4.16 -5.18
N LEU A 49 -18.49 2.96 -4.72
CA LEU A 49 -17.79 2.22 -3.66
C LEU A 49 -16.42 1.70 -4.11
N PHE A 50 -16.19 1.54 -5.42
CA PHE A 50 -14.95 1.01 -6.01
C PHE A 50 -14.03 2.09 -6.60
N ARG A 51 -14.27 3.39 -6.33
CA ARG A 51 -13.31 4.42 -6.74
C ARG A 51 -11.99 4.22 -6.00
N PRO A 52 -10.85 4.17 -6.72
CA PRO A 52 -9.54 4.05 -6.08
C PRO A 52 -9.33 5.25 -5.16
N SER A 53 -9.05 4.99 -3.90
CA SER A 53 -8.65 6.04 -2.95
C SER A 53 -7.25 6.50 -3.31
N ARG A 54 -7.07 7.79 -3.49
CA ARG A 54 -5.74 8.41 -3.56
C ARG A 54 -5.15 8.69 -2.18
N SER A 55 -5.85 8.32 -1.10
CA SER A 55 -5.36 8.51 0.26
C SER A 55 -4.20 7.58 0.53
N ILE A 56 -3.17 8.13 1.16
CA ILE A 56 -2.04 7.38 1.70
C ILE A 56 -2.41 6.99 3.13
N ASP A 57 -2.33 5.70 3.42
CA ASP A 57 -2.44 5.15 4.77
C ASP A 57 -1.04 5.04 5.38
N VAL A 58 -0.91 5.36 6.67
CA VAL A 58 0.35 5.34 7.40
C VAL A 58 0.23 4.38 8.58
N VAL A 59 1.23 3.51 8.73
CA VAL A 59 1.35 2.59 9.87
C VAL A 59 2.74 2.74 10.46
N THR A 60 2.83 3.00 11.77
CA THR A 60 4.09 3.09 12.53
C THR A 60 4.08 2.07 13.65
N THR A 61 5.15 1.33 13.79
CA THR A 61 5.37 0.36 14.88
C THR A 61 6.68 0.67 15.55
N THR A 62 6.68 0.80 16.87
CA THR A 62 7.89 1.02 17.67
C THR A 62 8.36 -0.27 18.33
N ALA A 63 9.67 -0.42 18.49
CA ALA A 63 10.31 -1.48 19.24
C ALA A 63 11.53 -0.95 19.97
N ARG A 64 11.82 -1.54 21.15
CA ARG A 64 12.96 -1.20 21.99
C ARG A 64 14.10 -2.21 21.77
N PHE A 65 15.31 -1.72 21.73
CA PHE A 65 16.55 -2.48 21.63
C PHE A 65 17.46 -2.13 22.78
N ASP A 66 17.94 -3.11 23.52
CA ASP A 66 18.91 -2.91 24.62
C ASP A 66 20.33 -2.79 24.05
N ALA A 67 20.53 -1.75 23.25
CA ALA A 67 21.81 -1.41 22.62
C ALA A 67 21.82 0.07 22.25
N ALA A 68 23.02 0.64 22.06
CA ALA A 68 23.19 2.01 21.61
C ALA A 68 22.69 2.20 20.16
N PRO A 69 22.27 3.42 19.75
CA PRO A 69 21.74 3.68 18.42
C PRO A 69 22.66 3.26 17.27
N ASP A 70 23.96 3.44 17.41
CA ASP A 70 24.94 3.03 16.40
C ASP A 70 24.99 1.51 16.20
N ASP A 71 24.87 0.73 17.29
CA ASP A 71 24.88 -0.72 17.23
C ASP A 71 23.59 -1.24 16.59
N VAL A 72 22.45 -0.66 16.94
CA VAL A 72 21.16 -1.01 16.33
C VAL A 72 21.15 -0.64 14.84
N TRP A 73 21.69 0.54 14.51
CA TRP A 73 21.88 0.98 13.13
C TRP A 73 22.70 0.00 12.32
N GLN A 74 23.82 -0.46 12.86
CA GLN A 74 24.69 -1.47 12.20
C GLN A 74 23.92 -2.75 11.91
N ARG A 75 23.21 -3.30 12.89
CA ARG A 75 22.39 -4.50 12.71
C ARG A 75 21.37 -4.33 11.58
N MET A 76 20.70 -3.17 11.50
CA MET A 76 19.73 -2.91 10.47
C MET A 76 20.34 -2.75 9.07
N MET A 77 21.50 -2.05 8.95
CA MET A 77 22.15 -1.82 7.66
C MET A 77 22.77 -3.06 7.04
N PHE A 78 23.11 -4.04 7.85
CA PHE A 78 23.73 -5.30 7.42
C PHE A 78 22.79 -6.49 7.54
N TYR A 79 21.50 -6.22 7.68
CA TYR A 79 20.50 -7.26 7.81
C TYR A 79 20.21 -7.90 6.44
N GLU A 80 20.91 -8.99 6.15
CA GLU A 80 20.79 -9.71 4.88
C GLU A 80 19.70 -10.79 4.89
N GLU A 81 19.43 -11.39 6.06
CA GLU A 81 18.44 -12.47 6.19
C GLU A 81 17.57 -12.31 7.44
N VAL A 82 16.29 -12.64 7.34
CA VAL A 82 15.37 -12.67 8.48
C VAL A 82 15.43 -14.06 9.13
N PRO A 83 16.09 -14.23 10.29
CA PRO A 83 16.37 -15.55 10.86
C PRO A 83 15.14 -16.28 11.40
N HIS A 84 14.01 -15.55 11.56
CA HIS A 84 12.81 -16.11 12.18
C HIS A 84 11.75 -16.49 11.16
N ARG A 85 11.14 -17.68 11.38
CA ARG A 85 10.00 -18.10 10.56
C ARG A 85 8.79 -17.19 10.85
N PRO A 86 8.16 -16.61 9.81
CA PRO A 86 7.00 -15.76 9.99
C PRO A 86 5.82 -16.56 10.57
N SER A 87 4.97 -15.88 11.35
CA SER A 87 3.75 -16.47 11.91
C SER A 87 2.82 -16.99 10.81
N LEU A 88 1.96 -17.98 11.12
CA LEU A 88 1.02 -18.55 10.15
C LEU A 88 0.14 -17.47 9.50
N LEU A 89 -0.27 -16.47 10.26
CA LEU A 89 -1.05 -15.33 9.74
C LEU A 89 -0.28 -14.58 8.64
N LEU A 90 0.99 -14.24 8.88
CA LEU A 90 1.82 -13.56 7.89
C LEU A 90 2.04 -14.44 6.65
N ARG A 91 2.32 -15.73 6.83
CA ARG A 91 2.54 -16.64 5.71
C ARG A 91 1.33 -16.81 4.81
N THR A 92 0.13 -16.68 5.36
CA THR A 92 -1.13 -16.84 4.61
C THR A 92 -1.48 -15.58 3.83
N PHE A 93 -1.36 -14.40 4.46
CA PHE A 93 -1.88 -13.15 3.90
C PHE A 93 -0.82 -12.24 3.29
N LEU A 94 0.42 -12.28 3.80
CA LEU A 94 1.51 -11.44 3.30
C LEU A 94 2.73 -12.28 2.92
N PRO A 95 3.47 -11.89 1.86
CA PRO A 95 4.79 -12.44 1.60
C PRO A 95 5.73 -12.00 2.74
N ALA A 96 6.45 -12.95 3.31
CA ALA A 96 7.44 -12.67 4.35
C ALA A 96 8.78 -12.29 3.72
N PRO A 97 9.52 -11.32 4.29
CA PRO A 97 10.86 -10.99 3.84
C PRO A 97 11.79 -12.18 4.10
N VAL A 98 12.59 -12.53 3.11
CA VAL A 98 13.55 -13.65 3.16
C VAL A 98 14.97 -13.13 3.16
N ARG A 99 15.27 -12.21 2.24
CA ARG A 99 16.63 -11.71 2.02
C ARG A 99 16.61 -10.26 1.53
N THR A 100 17.63 -9.50 1.93
CA THR A 100 17.89 -8.16 1.41
C THR A 100 19.24 -8.16 0.72
N GLN A 101 19.31 -7.65 -0.51
CA GLN A 101 20.54 -7.49 -1.30
C GLN A 101 20.73 -6.03 -1.68
N GLY A 102 21.98 -5.58 -1.74
CA GLY A 102 22.34 -4.21 -2.07
C GLY A 102 22.78 -3.40 -0.87
N GLY A 103 23.58 -2.38 -1.12
CA GLY A 103 24.17 -1.58 -0.06
C GLY A 103 23.34 -0.38 0.34
N SER A 104 22.75 -0.40 1.53
CA SER A 104 22.08 0.77 2.12
C SER A 104 23.06 1.87 2.59
N LYS A 105 24.22 2.04 1.91
CA LYS A 105 25.32 2.85 2.43
C LYS A 105 25.32 4.30 1.95
N LYS A 106 24.49 4.64 0.95
CA LYS A 106 24.41 6.00 0.37
C LYS A 106 23.00 6.32 -0.08
N VAL A 107 22.65 7.61 -0.03
CA VAL A 107 21.43 8.11 -0.68
C VAL A 107 21.48 7.83 -2.18
N GLY A 108 20.35 7.46 -2.77
CA GLY A 108 20.23 7.07 -4.18
C GLY A 108 20.53 5.61 -4.47
N THR A 109 21.01 4.82 -3.50
CA THR A 109 21.29 3.39 -3.70
C THR A 109 20.01 2.59 -3.79
N PHE A 110 20.01 1.59 -4.68
CA PHE A 110 18.93 0.62 -4.81
C PHE A 110 19.17 -0.56 -3.87
N VAL A 111 18.10 -1.02 -3.26
CA VAL A 111 18.08 -2.17 -2.35
C VAL A 111 16.99 -3.12 -2.82
N GLU A 112 17.37 -4.35 -3.13
CA GLU A 112 16.44 -5.40 -3.51
C GLU A 112 16.11 -6.26 -2.31
N CYS A 113 14.83 -6.37 -2.00
CA CYS A 113 14.32 -7.23 -0.93
C CYS A 113 13.57 -8.40 -1.55
N THR A 114 14.08 -9.60 -1.33
CA THR A 114 13.41 -10.83 -1.73
C THR A 114 12.44 -11.26 -0.64
N TYR A 115 11.23 -11.58 -1.03
CA TYR A 115 10.18 -12.10 -0.17
C TYR A 115 9.84 -13.54 -0.55
N SER A 116 9.09 -14.23 0.28
CA SER A 116 8.66 -15.63 0.01
C SER A 116 7.83 -15.77 -1.28
N ARG A 117 7.26 -14.68 -1.74
CA ARG A 117 6.56 -14.54 -3.02
C ARG A 117 6.97 -13.23 -3.65
N GLY A 118 7.92 -13.24 -4.57
CA GLY A 118 8.38 -12.08 -5.34
C GLY A 118 9.37 -11.17 -4.62
N GLY A 119 9.38 -9.89 -4.95
CA GLY A 119 10.37 -8.93 -4.49
C GLY A 119 9.88 -7.49 -4.40
N LEU A 120 10.71 -6.66 -3.80
CA LEU A 120 10.50 -5.23 -3.62
C LEU A 120 11.83 -4.51 -3.89
N THR A 121 11.81 -3.54 -4.81
CA THR A 121 12.96 -2.66 -5.07
C THR A 121 12.74 -1.31 -4.40
N LYS A 122 13.68 -0.91 -3.55
CA LYS A 122 13.66 0.36 -2.82
C LYS A 122 14.79 1.25 -3.30
N ARG A 123 14.61 2.57 -3.20
CA ARG A 123 15.65 3.57 -3.33
C ARG A 123 15.80 4.32 -2.01
N ILE A 124 17.01 4.40 -1.47
CA ILE A 124 17.29 5.18 -0.26
C ILE A 124 17.20 6.67 -0.60
N THR A 125 16.30 7.39 0.06
CA THR A 125 16.06 8.82 -0.14
C THR A 125 16.68 9.69 0.95
N VAL A 126 16.77 9.18 2.19
CA VAL A 126 17.43 9.86 3.32
C VAL A 126 18.28 8.85 4.09
N LEU A 127 19.48 9.25 4.47
CA LEU A 127 20.38 8.45 5.28
C LEU A 127 21.12 9.36 6.27
N GLU A 128 20.61 9.44 7.49
CA GLU A 128 21.19 10.26 8.58
C GLU A 128 21.57 9.32 9.74
N ARG A 129 22.83 8.90 9.78
CA ARG A 129 23.34 8.01 10.81
C ARG A 129 23.49 8.71 12.17
N PRO A 130 23.10 8.04 13.29
CA PRO A 130 22.34 6.80 13.42
C PRO A 130 20.85 7.06 13.62
N ARG A 131 20.28 8.12 13.03
CA ARG A 131 18.97 8.69 13.36
C ARG A 131 17.85 8.28 12.43
N LEU A 132 18.08 8.34 11.12
CA LEU A 132 16.98 8.19 10.14
C LEU A 132 17.45 7.50 8.86
N VAL A 133 16.69 6.47 8.44
CA VAL A 133 16.72 5.93 7.08
C VAL A 133 15.34 6.08 6.49
N ARG A 134 15.24 6.65 5.30
CA ARG A 134 14.01 6.70 4.53
C ARG A 134 14.27 6.12 3.14
N PHE A 135 13.28 5.43 2.62
CA PHE A 135 13.32 4.83 1.30
C PHE A 135 11.96 4.93 0.62
N GLU A 136 11.96 5.13 -0.67
CA GLU A 136 10.79 4.96 -1.51
C GLU A 136 10.78 3.58 -2.16
N VAL A 137 9.60 3.07 -2.48
CA VAL A 137 9.41 1.81 -3.19
C VAL A 137 9.21 2.12 -4.67
N LEU A 138 10.11 1.59 -5.52
CA LEU A 138 10.07 1.80 -6.96
C LEU A 138 9.30 0.70 -7.66
N GLU A 139 9.53 -0.55 -7.22
CA GLU A 139 8.88 -1.72 -7.77
C GLU A 139 8.40 -2.63 -6.66
N GLN A 140 7.19 -3.12 -6.79
CA GLN A 140 6.59 -4.10 -5.90
C GLN A 140 6.00 -5.24 -6.74
N ASN A 141 6.50 -6.45 -6.50
CA ASN A 141 5.99 -7.68 -7.11
C ASN A 141 5.85 -8.74 -6.02
N LEU A 142 4.86 -8.57 -5.17
CA LEU A 142 4.61 -9.41 -3.99
C LEU A 142 3.34 -10.25 -4.12
N GLY A 143 2.56 -10.03 -5.21
CA GLY A 143 1.26 -10.66 -5.45
C GLY A 143 0.12 -10.07 -4.61
N ILE A 144 0.35 -8.94 -3.95
CA ILE A 144 -0.65 -8.23 -3.13
C ILE A 144 -1.00 -6.84 -3.69
N GLU A 145 -0.51 -6.49 -4.88
CA GLU A 145 -0.64 -5.15 -5.48
C GLU A 145 -2.11 -4.76 -5.71
N ARG A 146 -3.00 -5.76 -5.91
CA ARG A 146 -4.45 -5.53 -5.99
C ARG A 146 -5.07 -5.14 -4.65
N CYS A 147 -4.40 -5.47 -3.54
CA CYS A 147 -4.87 -5.16 -2.19
C CYS A 147 -4.22 -3.90 -1.65
N MET A 148 -2.88 -3.79 -1.81
CA MET A 148 -2.12 -2.65 -1.32
C MET A 148 -0.82 -2.44 -2.12
N THR A 149 -0.42 -1.18 -2.24
CA THR A 149 0.83 -0.78 -2.87
C THR A 149 1.62 0.10 -1.90
N THR A 150 2.83 -0.31 -1.56
CA THR A 150 3.73 0.45 -0.68
C THR A 150 4.34 1.61 -1.45
N VAL A 151 4.40 2.77 -0.83
CA VAL A 151 4.94 4.01 -1.41
C VAL A 151 6.31 4.32 -0.81
N GLU A 152 6.37 4.41 0.51
CA GLU A 152 7.55 4.84 1.26
C GLU A 152 7.64 4.07 2.59
N GLY A 153 8.85 3.97 3.10
CA GLY A 153 9.09 3.51 4.46
C GLY A 153 10.25 4.24 5.11
N SER A 154 10.26 4.25 6.45
CA SER A 154 11.36 4.83 7.22
C SER A 154 11.62 4.07 8.51
N TYR A 155 12.88 4.12 8.93
CA TYR A 155 13.33 3.72 10.26
C TYR A 155 13.86 4.96 10.97
N GLU A 156 13.29 5.28 12.12
CA GLU A 156 13.74 6.37 12.97
C GLU A 156 14.27 5.78 14.28
N PHE A 157 15.49 6.18 14.68
CA PHE A 157 16.20 5.69 15.84
C PHE A 157 16.28 6.80 16.87
N ARG A 158 15.86 6.54 18.09
CA ARG A 158 15.90 7.47 19.22
C ARG A 158 16.61 6.82 20.38
N ALA A 159 17.62 7.51 20.93
CA ALA A 159 18.25 7.07 22.15
C ALA A 159 17.26 7.16 23.33
N ASP A 160 17.23 6.12 24.15
CA ASP A 160 16.42 6.03 25.37
C ASP A 160 17.33 5.48 26.50
N GLY A 161 18.12 6.36 27.10
CA GLY A 161 19.17 5.99 28.04
C GLY A 161 20.24 5.13 27.40
N LEU A 162 20.42 3.89 27.85
CA LEU A 162 21.34 2.88 27.30
C LEU A 162 20.69 2.03 26.19
N ALA A 163 19.42 2.26 25.91
CA ALA A 163 18.65 1.55 24.91
C ALA A 163 18.34 2.46 23.70
N THR A 164 17.74 1.86 22.67
CA THR A 164 17.29 2.58 21.48
C THR A 164 15.85 2.20 21.20
N GLU A 165 14.99 3.19 20.99
CA GLU A 165 13.68 3.02 20.40
C GLU A 165 13.79 3.17 18.88
N VAL A 166 13.26 2.18 18.14
CA VAL A 166 13.18 2.23 16.67
C VAL A 166 11.72 2.29 16.25
N ALA A 167 11.38 3.33 15.49
CA ALA A 167 10.07 3.48 14.86
C ALA A 167 10.17 3.08 13.38
N LEU A 168 9.51 1.99 12.99
CA LEU A 168 9.33 1.58 11.60
C LEU A 168 8.00 2.10 11.09
N THR A 169 8.05 2.95 10.06
CA THR A 169 6.87 3.51 9.40
C THR A 169 6.77 3.02 7.97
N THR A 170 5.56 2.67 7.53
CA THR A 170 5.24 2.35 6.14
C THR A 170 4.06 3.19 5.68
N GLN A 171 4.20 3.79 4.51
CA GLN A 171 3.15 4.50 3.79
C GLN A 171 2.70 3.65 2.60
N TYR A 172 1.38 3.49 2.43
CA TYR A 172 0.84 2.64 1.37
C TYR A 172 -0.52 3.14 0.86
N HIS A 173 -0.87 2.74 -0.34
CA HIS A 173 -2.23 2.88 -0.88
C HIS A 173 -2.99 1.59 -0.66
N GLY A 174 -4.11 1.64 0.06
CA GLY A 174 -5.03 0.50 0.20
C GLY A 174 -6.07 0.52 -0.92
N HIS A 175 -6.20 -0.59 -1.64
CA HIS A 175 -7.09 -0.71 -2.81
C HIS A 175 -8.40 -1.43 -2.52
N LEU A 176 -8.47 -2.20 -1.43
CA LEU A 176 -9.67 -2.94 -1.05
C LEU A 176 -10.81 -2.02 -0.59
N ARG A 177 -12.05 -2.38 -0.92
CA ARG A 177 -13.26 -1.62 -0.61
C ARG A 177 -14.32 -2.52 0.05
N PRO A 178 -15.11 -2.00 0.97
CA PRO A 178 -15.10 -0.64 1.53
C PRO A 178 -13.93 -0.44 2.50
N ARG A 179 -13.34 0.78 2.56
CA ARG A 179 -12.14 1.07 3.36
C ARG A 179 -12.33 0.84 4.86
N TRP A 180 -13.50 1.18 5.41
CA TRP A 180 -13.80 1.00 6.83
C TRP A 180 -13.68 -0.46 7.30
N LEU A 181 -13.90 -1.43 6.41
CA LEU A 181 -13.77 -2.86 6.69
C LEU A 181 -12.33 -3.35 6.54
N TRP A 182 -11.65 -2.96 5.45
CA TRP A 182 -10.34 -3.52 5.09
C TRP A 182 -9.16 -2.79 5.74
N GLN A 183 -9.27 -1.48 5.95
CA GLN A 183 -8.19 -0.68 6.53
C GLN A 183 -7.73 -1.17 7.92
N PRO A 184 -8.62 -1.56 8.87
CA PRO A 184 -8.18 -2.12 10.14
C PRO A 184 -7.39 -3.42 9.98
N LEU A 185 -7.80 -4.28 9.04
CA LEU A 185 -7.10 -5.54 8.75
C LEU A 185 -5.73 -5.28 8.11
N GLU A 186 -5.66 -4.38 7.13
CA GLU A 186 -4.40 -3.97 6.50
C GLU A 186 -3.41 -3.42 7.54
N ARG A 187 -3.88 -2.56 8.45
CA ARG A 187 -3.06 -2.02 9.54
C ARG A 187 -2.57 -3.11 10.49
N LEU A 188 -3.44 -4.04 10.87
CA LEU A 188 -3.07 -5.18 11.72
C LEU A 188 -1.97 -6.01 11.05
N LEU A 189 -2.11 -6.32 9.78
CA LEU A 189 -1.13 -7.10 9.03
C LEU A 189 0.19 -6.35 8.88
N ALA A 190 0.15 -5.04 8.60
CA ALA A 190 1.34 -4.18 8.54
C ALA A 190 2.07 -4.14 9.89
N HIS A 191 1.35 -3.95 11.01
CA HIS A 191 1.95 -4.01 12.35
C HIS A 191 2.60 -5.38 12.65
N ARG A 192 1.96 -6.47 12.24
CA ARG A 192 2.53 -7.82 12.41
C ARG A 192 3.79 -8.02 11.58
N LEU A 193 3.81 -7.50 10.35
CA LEU A 193 4.99 -7.52 9.50
C LEU A 193 6.13 -6.67 10.09
N HIS A 194 5.84 -5.45 10.55
CA HIS A 194 6.81 -4.58 11.21
C HIS A 194 7.43 -5.26 12.43
N ARG A 195 6.60 -5.85 13.31
CA ARG A 195 7.10 -6.59 14.47
C ARG A 195 8.00 -7.74 14.05
N HIS A 196 7.60 -8.54 13.07
CA HIS A 196 8.42 -9.63 12.57
C HIS A 196 9.80 -9.16 12.07
N ILE A 197 9.86 -8.00 11.39
CA ILE A 197 11.11 -7.40 10.93
C ILE A 197 11.93 -6.92 12.14
N LEU A 198 11.33 -6.16 13.06
CA LEU A 198 12.02 -5.59 14.22
C LEU A 198 12.51 -6.68 15.18
N ASP A 199 11.72 -7.71 15.44
CA ASP A 199 12.10 -8.86 16.29
C ASP A 199 13.27 -9.63 15.65
N GLY A 200 13.23 -9.79 14.32
CA GLY A 200 14.34 -10.39 13.56
C GLY A 200 15.64 -9.61 13.67
N MET A 201 15.58 -8.30 13.86
CA MET A 201 16.73 -7.43 14.08
C MET A 201 17.22 -7.44 15.54
N GLY A 202 16.59 -8.20 16.43
CA GLY A 202 16.95 -8.34 17.84
C GLY A 202 16.28 -7.30 18.75
N ALA A 203 15.05 -6.89 18.42
CA ALA A 203 14.22 -6.12 19.36
C ALA A 203 13.94 -6.93 20.62
N VAL A 204 13.91 -6.26 21.77
CA VAL A 204 13.46 -6.88 23.00
C VAL A 204 11.96 -7.12 22.93
N PRO A 205 11.44 -8.33 23.21
CA PRO A 205 10.03 -8.57 23.24
C PRO A 205 9.34 -7.58 24.17
N GLY A 206 8.34 -6.85 23.69
CA GLY A 206 7.60 -5.89 24.50
C GLY A 206 6.93 -6.58 25.69
N ARG A 207 7.10 -6.00 26.88
CA ARG A 207 6.38 -6.37 28.09
C ARG A 207 4.93 -5.93 28.03
#